data_20e4d4cb479d096c4ea5c91370ef8cbf
#
_entry.id   20e4d4cb479d096c4ea5c91370ef8cbf
#
_cell.length_a   1.000
_cell.length_b   1.000
_cell.length_c   1.000
_cell.angle_alpha   90.00
_cell.angle_beta   90.00
_cell.angle_gamma   90.00
#
_symmetry.space_group_name_H-M   'P 1'
#
loop_
_entity.id
_entity.type
_entity.pdbx_description
1 polymer ?
#
loop_
_entity_poly.entity_id
_entity_poly.type
_entity_poly.pdbx_seq_one_letter_code
_entity_poly.pdbx_strand_id
1 'polypeptide(L)'
;MTIQFTNNNGDATITLCGRLDTSVSTEIKSEIDKNLATAENINSLTMDAEGLEYISSSGLRILLVLAKSYKNFKVVNVNPDVYDVLNMTGFSKIINVERALRQLSIDGCEQIGVGGVGTVYRLDGDTIIKVFREGTTIDEVRKEITMSKEAFVMGTPTAISFDIVKVGSQYGLVYELLNAETLSSCIKRAPERIDEYARQYANLFRQLHSIEVPADSNVPDAIEHERQQILQIRRYFPQESIDLLLQILDTIPTGNRLLHLDLQVKNTMMQDNELMLIDMGEMGYGHPVLDLGHAYSSMVLLIGDYDKTIGIPRELGNKVWDLAINYYFEGLPEDVIEQRKAQIDVVARIRNFSWLALSDSFPESVIKQCQELFDQRITARRDYILDVCKTFKDWTL
;
A
#
# COMPACT_ATOMS: atom_id res chain seq x y z
N MET A 1 30.37 17.28 -21.13
CA MET A 1 29.00 17.03 -20.71
C MET A 1 28.21 16.52 -21.90
N THR A 2 27.32 15.54 -21.69
CA THR A 2 26.44 15.03 -22.75
C THR A 2 24.99 15.19 -22.37
N ILE A 3 24.12 15.34 -23.38
CA ILE A 3 22.68 15.46 -23.23
C ILE A 3 22.01 14.43 -24.16
N GLN A 4 20.96 13.80 -23.69
CA GLN A 4 20.07 12.98 -24.50
C GLN A 4 18.63 13.47 -24.29
N PHE A 5 17.81 13.40 -25.35
CA PHE A 5 16.43 13.80 -25.30
C PHE A 5 15.54 12.72 -25.87
N THR A 6 14.47 12.39 -25.17
CA THR A 6 13.41 11.49 -25.64
C THR A 6 12.05 12.12 -25.38
N ASN A 7 11.07 11.85 -26.25
CA ASN A 7 9.68 12.26 -26.05
C ASN A 7 8.75 11.07 -26.41
N ASN A 8 8.04 10.56 -25.43
CA ASN A 8 7.11 9.47 -25.58
C ASN A 8 5.68 9.98 -25.34
N ASN A 9 4.97 10.30 -26.41
CA ASN A 9 3.55 10.76 -26.35
C ASN A 9 3.32 11.98 -25.43
N GLY A 10 4.29 12.90 -25.37
CA GLY A 10 4.20 14.11 -24.55
C GLY A 10 4.92 14.00 -23.20
N ASP A 11 5.45 12.84 -22.82
CA ASP A 11 6.32 12.68 -21.67
C ASP A 11 7.77 12.79 -22.13
N ALA A 12 8.32 14.01 -22.00
CA ALA A 12 9.68 14.32 -22.42
C ALA A 12 10.69 14.09 -21.30
N THR A 13 11.84 13.48 -21.64
CA THR A 13 12.95 13.27 -20.72
C THR A 13 14.24 13.83 -21.30
N ILE A 14 14.95 14.62 -20.49
CA ILE A 14 16.31 15.12 -20.73
C ILE A 14 17.25 14.40 -19.79
N THR A 15 18.17 13.62 -20.32
CA THR A 15 19.21 12.94 -19.52
C THR A 15 20.51 13.75 -19.60
N LEU A 16 21.06 14.11 -18.44
CA LEU A 16 22.31 14.85 -18.32
C LEU A 16 23.42 13.98 -17.74
N CYS A 17 24.62 14.01 -18.38
CA CYS A 17 25.76 13.27 -17.87
C CYS A 17 27.03 14.16 -17.88
N GLY A 18 27.75 14.19 -16.75
CA GLY A 18 28.94 14.99 -16.50
C GLY A 18 28.66 16.25 -15.67
N ARG A 19 29.43 17.30 -15.85
CA ARG A 19 29.42 18.52 -15.01
C ARG A 19 28.68 19.67 -15.72
N LEU A 20 27.62 20.17 -15.11
CA LEU A 20 26.89 21.34 -15.60
C LEU A 20 27.46 22.63 -14.98
N ASP A 21 28.66 22.97 -15.36
CA ASP A 21 29.34 24.19 -14.92
C ASP A 21 29.06 25.39 -15.84
N THR A 22 29.65 26.53 -15.51
CA THR A 22 29.43 27.79 -16.24
C THR A 22 29.96 27.73 -17.68
N SER A 23 30.98 26.94 -17.96
CA SER A 23 31.58 26.87 -19.28
C SER A 23 30.71 26.18 -20.33
N VAL A 24 29.93 25.18 -19.91
CA VAL A 24 29.04 24.40 -20.79
C VAL A 24 27.59 24.83 -20.72
N SER A 25 27.20 25.60 -19.71
CA SER A 25 25.80 25.95 -19.46
C SER A 25 25.08 26.59 -20.63
N THR A 26 25.78 27.47 -21.39
CA THR A 26 25.18 28.16 -22.55
C THR A 26 24.91 27.20 -23.70
N GLU A 27 25.82 26.28 -23.98
CA GLU A 27 25.68 25.27 -25.02
C GLU A 27 24.56 24.28 -24.67
N ILE A 28 24.57 23.77 -23.44
CA ILE A 28 23.56 22.84 -22.94
C ILE A 28 22.16 23.47 -22.96
N LYS A 29 22.04 24.73 -22.55
CA LYS A 29 20.77 25.46 -22.64
C LYS A 29 20.27 25.54 -24.07
N SER A 30 21.13 25.89 -25.02
CA SER A 30 20.78 26.00 -26.44
C SER A 30 20.31 24.64 -27.00
N GLU A 31 20.96 23.56 -26.61
CA GLU A 31 20.60 22.19 -27.03
C GLU A 31 19.25 21.76 -26.43
N ILE A 32 19.01 22.03 -25.15
CA ILE A 32 17.70 21.81 -24.49
C ILE A 32 16.60 22.60 -25.22
N ASP A 33 16.80 23.90 -25.43
CA ASP A 33 15.82 24.76 -26.10
C ASP A 33 15.49 24.27 -27.52
N LYS A 34 16.51 23.79 -28.28
CA LYS A 34 16.32 23.20 -29.60
C LYS A 34 15.51 21.91 -29.56
N ASN A 35 15.82 20.99 -28.66
CA ASN A 35 15.10 19.73 -28.51
C ASN A 35 13.63 19.96 -28.11
N LEU A 36 13.40 20.85 -27.15
CA LEU A 36 12.06 21.18 -26.68
C LEU A 36 11.23 21.90 -27.77
N ALA A 37 11.86 22.74 -28.62
CA ALA A 37 11.20 23.42 -29.72
C ALA A 37 10.76 22.47 -30.84
N THR A 38 11.40 21.30 -30.98
CA THR A 38 11.05 20.29 -31.99
C THR A 38 10.06 19.26 -31.44
N ALA A 39 9.81 19.22 -30.16
CA ALA A 39 8.89 18.30 -29.51
C ALA A 39 7.45 18.81 -29.59
N GLU A 40 6.54 17.99 -30.11
CA GLU A 40 5.11 18.25 -30.10
C GLU A 40 4.49 17.84 -28.76
N ASN A 41 3.62 18.70 -28.20
CA ASN A 41 2.75 18.39 -27.04
C ASN A 41 3.48 17.84 -25.80
N ILE A 42 4.30 18.65 -25.15
CA ILE A 42 4.95 18.26 -23.89
C ILE A 42 3.95 18.41 -22.74
N ASN A 43 3.49 17.27 -22.19
CA ASN A 43 2.59 17.20 -21.03
C ASN A 43 3.36 17.17 -19.71
N SER A 44 4.52 16.47 -19.70
CA SER A 44 5.44 16.43 -18.58
C SER A 44 6.89 16.53 -19.06
N LEU A 45 7.76 17.15 -18.23
CA LEU A 45 9.18 17.25 -18.51
C LEU A 45 9.99 16.70 -17.33
N THR A 46 10.75 15.65 -17.57
CA THR A 46 11.65 15.05 -16.59
C THR A 46 13.09 15.34 -16.95
N MET A 47 13.88 15.80 -16.01
CA MET A 47 15.35 15.83 -16.14
C MET A 47 15.95 14.67 -15.34
N ASP A 48 16.53 13.72 -16.03
CA ASP A 48 17.25 12.61 -15.40
C ASP A 48 18.69 13.04 -15.14
N ALA A 49 19.03 13.13 -13.86
CA ALA A 49 20.33 13.59 -13.37
C ALA A 49 21.22 12.45 -12.85
N GLU A 50 20.94 11.17 -13.22
CA GLU A 50 21.74 10.03 -12.77
C GLU A 50 23.24 10.22 -13.07
N GLY A 51 23.56 10.72 -14.26
CA GLY A 51 24.94 11.01 -14.68
C GLY A 51 25.44 12.42 -14.34
N LEU A 52 24.65 13.27 -13.67
CA LEU A 52 25.02 14.64 -13.34
C LEU A 52 25.90 14.68 -12.10
N GLU A 53 27.21 15.00 -12.28
CA GLU A 53 28.21 15.01 -11.22
C GLU A 53 28.28 16.33 -10.45
N TYR A 54 27.91 17.44 -11.09
CA TYR A 54 28.04 18.79 -10.53
C TYR A 54 27.07 19.77 -11.20
N ILE A 55 26.57 20.73 -10.45
CA ILE A 55 25.74 21.82 -10.97
C ILE A 55 26.22 23.17 -10.43
N SER A 56 26.44 24.13 -11.34
CA SER A 56 26.78 25.51 -11.00
C SER A 56 25.54 26.39 -10.88
N SER A 57 25.72 27.63 -10.43
CA SER A 57 24.65 28.62 -10.42
C SER A 57 24.04 28.90 -11.82
N SER A 58 24.84 28.76 -12.89
CA SER A 58 24.34 28.85 -14.28
C SER A 58 23.46 27.65 -14.62
N GLY A 59 23.82 26.42 -14.19
CA GLY A 59 23.01 25.22 -14.31
C GLY A 59 21.69 25.35 -13.53
N LEU A 60 21.73 25.86 -12.30
CA LEU A 60 20.53 26.12 -11.50
C LEU A 60 19.54 27.07 -12.21
N ARG A 61 20.04 28.08 -12.92
CA ARG A 61 19.20 28.98 -13.72
C ARG A 61 18.48 28.27 -14.86
N ILE A 62 19.12 27.27 -15.48
CA ILE A 62 18.47 26.42 -16.50
C ILE A 62 17.29 25.69 -15.87
N LEU A 63 17.48 25.01 -14.72
CA LEU A 63 16.39 24.33 -14.00
C LEU A 63 15.25 25.27 -13.66
N LEU A 64 15.57 26.50 -13.21
CA LEU A 64 14.54 27.49 -12.87
C LEU A 64 13.72 27.94 -14.09
N VAL A 65 14.35 28.09 -15.25
CA VAL A 65 13.66 28.43 -16.50
C VAL A 65 12.72 27.30 -16.91
N LEU A 66 13.19 26.05 -16.86
CA LEU A 66 12.37 24.88 -17.18
C LEU A 66 11.18 24.74 -16.23
N ALA A 67 11.40 24.90 -14.92
CA ALA A 67 10.34 24.85 -13.91
C ALA A 67 9.26 25.92 -14.11
N LYS A 68 9.64 27.11 -14.61
CA LYS A 68 8.69 28.18 -14.94
C LYS A 68 7.93 27.93 -16.24
N SER A 69 8.56 27.26 -17.21
CA SER A 69 7.97 27.01 -18.52
C SER A 69 7.09 25.75 -18.55
N TYR A 70 7.39 24.76 -17.72
CA TYR A 70 6.72 23.46 -17.69
C TYR A 70 6.16 23.18 -16.30
N LYS A 71 4.84 23.20 -16.15
CA LYS A 71 4.16 23.03 -14.85
C LYS A 71 4.47 21.68 -14.18
N ASN A 72 4.67 20.64 -14.99
CA ASN A 72 4.99 19.28 -14.53
C ASN A 72 6.49 18.96 -14.74
N PHE A 73 7.38 19.92 -14.41
CA PHE A 73 8.82 19.71 -14.45
C PHE A 73 9.32 19.05 -13.17
N LYS A 74 10.15 18.01 -13.32
CA LYS A 74 10.84 17.36 -12.20
C LYS A 74 12.27 16.99 -12.56
N VAL A 75 13.13 16.87 -11.53
CA VAL A 75 14.50 16.38 -11.64
C VAL A 75 14.63 15.09 -10.84
N VAL A 76 15.02 14.01 -11.49
CA VAL A 76 15.07 12.67 -10.89
C VAL A 76 16.50 12.12 -10.87
N ASN A 77 16.74 11.08 -10.08
CA ASN A 77 18.02 10.37 -9.95
C ASN A 77 19.19 11.29 -9.55
N VAL A 78 18.90 12.30 -8.72
CA VAL A 78 19.93 13.28 -8.32
C VAL A 78 20.86 12.67 -7.30
N ASN A 79 22.18 12.65 -7.60
CA ASN A 79 23.17 12.18 -6.65
C ASN A 79 23.20 13.05 -5.37
N PRO A 80 23.75 12.55 -4.25
CA PRO A 80 23.74 13.26 -2.97
C PRO A 80 24.33 14.67 -3.04
N ASP A 81 25.48 14.84 -3.71
CA ASP A 81 26.20 16.13 -3.76
C ASP A 81 25.38 17.20 -4.51
N VAL A 82 24.81 16.85 -5.66
CA VAL A 82 23.94 17.75 -6.43
C VAL A 82 22.63 17.99 -5.69
N TYR A 83 22.08 16.99 -5.02
CA TYR A 83 20.87 17.14 -4.20
C TYR A 83 21.08 18.13 -3.06
N ASP A 84 22.22 18.06 -2.35
CA ASP A 84 22.55 18.97 -1.27
C ASP A 84 22.67 20.41 -1.78
N VAL A 85 23.26 20.62 -2.96
CA VAL A 85 23.27 21.95 -3.61
C VAL A 85 21.85 22.46 -3.89
N LEU A 86 20.98 21.61 -4.46
CA LEU A 86 19.58 21.97 -4.75
C LEU A 86 18.80 22.28 -3.47
N ASN A 87 19.04 21.55 -2.40
CA ASN A 87 18.39 21.75 -1.12
C ASN A 87 18.88 23.02 -0.41
N MET A 88 20.19 23.21 -0.31
CA MET A 88 20.81 24.40 0.32
C MET A 88 20.44 25.70 -0.40
N THR A 89 20.28 25.68 -1.71
CA THR A 89 19.88 26.82 -2.51
C THR A 89 18.36 27.05 -2.56
N GLY A 90 17.57 26.16 -1.94
CA GLY A 90 16.10 26.23 -1.88
C GLY A 90 15.39 25.76 -3.15
N PHE A 91 16.10 25.20 -4.12
CA PHE A 91 15.50 24.70 -5.37
C PHE A 91 14.58 23.51 -5.14
N SER A 92 14.87 22.64 -4.16
CA SER A 92 14.01 21.52 -3.77
C SER A 92 12.61 21.95 -3.27
N LYS A 93 12.42 23.23 -2.91
CA LYS A 93 11.12 23.79 -2.53
C LYS A 93 10.33 24.35 -3.75
N ILE A 94 10.99 24.52 -4.88
CA ILE A 94 10.41 25.14 -6.09
C ILE A 94 10.20 24.09 -7.18
N ILE A 95 11.07 23.08 -7.22
CA ILE A 95 11.10 22.00 -8.22
C ILE A 95 10.94 20.68 -7.48
N ASN A 96 10.18 19.76 -8.05
CA ASN A 96 10.16 18.37 -7.58
C ASN A 96 11.51 17.72 -7.87
N VAL A 97 12.30 17.47 -6.81
CA VAL A 97 13.65 16.88 -6.90
C VAL A 97 13.68 15.53 -6.18
N GLU A 98 14.00 14.49 -6.93
CA GLU A 98 14.08 13.12 -6.43
C GLU A 98 15.54 12.65 -6.36
N ARG A 99 16.00 12.24 -5.16
CA ARG A 99 17.37 11.68 -4.99
C ARG A 99 17.52 10.35 -5.71
N ALA A 100 18.73 10.08 -6.20
CA ALA A 100 19.10 8.75 -6.66
C ALA A 100 18.97 7.73 -5.52
N LEU A 101 18.36 6.60 -5.84
CA LEU A 101 18.25 5.52 -4.87
C LEU A 101 19.59 4.82 -4.68
N ARG A 102 19.93 4.54 -3.44
CA ARG A 102 21.13 3.76 -3.08
C ARG A 102 21.02 2.35 -3.68
N GLN A 103 22.08 1.89 -4.33
CA GLN A 103 22.19 0.50 -4.76
C GLN A 103 22.57 -0.38 -3.57
N LEU A 104 21.91 -1.52 -3.44
CA LEU A 104 22.15 -2.49 -2.37
C LEU A 104 22.20 -3.90 -2.97
N SER A 105 23.15 -4.73 -2.55
CA SER A 105 23.18 -6.16 -2.90
C SER A 105 22.54 -6.99 -1.79
N ILE A 106 21.84 -8.02 -2.19
CA ILE A 106 21.30 -9.06 -1.29
C ILE A 106 22.09 -10.38 -1.41
N ASP A 107 23.25 -10.36 -2.09
CA ASP A 107 24.08 -11.54 -2.24
C ASP A 107 24.53 -12.06 -0.87
N GLY A 108 24.25 -13.32 -0.59
CA GLY A 108 24.55 -13.95 0.69
C GLY A 108 23.60 -13.62 1.84
N CYS A 109 22.56 -12.78 1.61
CA CYS A 109 21.54 -12.49 2.60
C CYS A 109 20.60 -13.68 2.82
N GLU A 110 20.22 -13.94 4.07
CA GLU A 110 19.24 -14.95 4.43
C GLU A 110 17.84 -14.52 3.99
N GLN A 111 17.15 -15.36 3.20
CA GLN A 111 15.74 -15.16 2.89
C GLN A 111 14.87 -15.58 4.09
N ILE A 112 14.15 -14.63 4.69
CA ILE A 112 13.34 -14.86 5.89
C ILE A 112 11.84 -14.86 5.62
N GLY A 113 11.39 -14.42 4.42
CA GLY A 113 9.97 -14.42 4.08
C GLY A 113 9.71 -14.29 2.58
N VAL A 114 8.54 -14.82 2.15
CA VAL A 114 8.02 -14.67 0.78
C VAL A 114 6.57 -14.25 0.86
N GLY A 115 6.25 -13.10 0.30
CA GLY A 115 4.89 -12.56 0.23
C GLY A 115 4.34 -12.45 -1.18
N GLY A 116 3.10 -11.98 -1.29
CA GLY A 116 2.41 -11.72 -2.56
C GLY A 116 3.10 -10.68 -3.43
N VAL A 117 3.68 -9.66 -2.83
CA VAL A 117 4.28 -8.50 -3.51
C VAL A 117 5.81 -8.50 -3.55
N GLY A 118 6.48 -9.36 -2.77
CA GLY A 118 7.93 -9.39 -2.73
C GLY A 118 8.52 -10.47 -1.82
N THR A 119 9.83 -10.44 -1.68
CA THR A 119 10.61 -11.36 -0.83
C THR A 119 11.39 -10.56 0.20
N VAL A 120 11.45 -11.06 1.43
CA VAL A 120 12.12 -10.40 2.55
C VAL A 120 13.43 -11.11 2.86
N TYR A 121 14.50 -10.32 2.96
CA TYR A 121 15.83 -10.78 3.30
C TYR A 121 16.35 -10.07 4.54
N ARG A 122 17.13 -10.76 5.35
CA ARG A 122 17.89 -10.16 6.46
C ARG A 122 19.14 -9.50 5.91
N LEU A 123 19.29 -8.20 6.12
CA LEU A 123 20.50 -7.47 5.70
C LEU A 123 21.62 -7.58 6.73
N ASP A 124 21.29 -7.39 8.00
CA ASP A 124 22.22 -7.44 9.13
C ASP A 124 21.50 -7.82 10.45
N GLY A 125 22.10 -7.49 11.59
CA GLY A 125 21.55 -7.78 12.93
C GLY A 125 20.28 -7.01 13.25
N ASP A 126 20.06 -5.85 12.62
CA ASP A 126 19.05 -4.88 13.00
C ASP A 126 18.09 -4.52 11.85
N THR A 127 18.38 -4.92 10.60
CA THR A 127 17.62 -4.53 9.42
C THR A 127 17.27 -5.68 8.49
N ILE A 128 16.11 -5.52 7.83
CA ILE A 128 15.62 -6.36 6.75
C ILE A 128 15.34 -5.52 5.51
N ILE A 129 15.25 -6.18 4.37
CA ILE A 129 14.80 -5.58 3.12
C ILE A 129 13.67 -6.40 2.50
N LYS A 130 12.56 -5.75 2.17
CA LYS A 130 11.50 -6.28 1.30
C LYS A 130 11.85 -5.90 -0.13
N VAL A 131 12.27 -6.88 -0.94
CA VAL A 131 12.54 -6.72 -2.38
C VAL A 131 11.26 -6.99 -3.14
N PHE A 132 10.76 -5.98 -3.83
CA PHE A 132 9.52 -6.07 -4.59
C PHE A 132 9.69 -6.89 -5.88
N ARG A 133 8.60 -7.43 -6.39
CA ARG A 133 8.61 -8.19 -7.66
C ARG A 133 9.03 -7.31 -8.82
N GLU A 134 9.54 -7.93 -9.88
CA GLU A 134 9.77 -7.25 -11.16
C GLU A 134 8.46 -6.63 -11.67
N GLY A 135 8.56 -5.41 -12.20
CA GLY A 135 7.42 -4.64 -12.68
C GLY A 135 6.76 -3.75 -11.63
N THR A 136 7.07 -3.91 -10.31
CA THR A 136 6.60 -2.96 -9.29
C THR A 136 7.18 -1.58 -9.56
N THR A 137 6.34 -0.56 -9.59
CA THR A 137 6.73 0.83 -9.85
C THR A 137 7.30 1.50 -8.60
N ILE A 138 8.10 2.54 -8.79
CA ILE A 138 8.61 3.34 -7.66
C ILE A 138 7.48 4.01 -6.87
N ASP A 139 6.38 4.35 -7.51
CA ASP A 139 5.25 5.03 -6.85
C ASP A 139 4.48 4.07 -5.93
N GLU A 140 4.37 2.78 -6.28
CA GLU A 140 3.83 1.75 -5.39
C GLU A 140 4.71 1.58 -4.14
N VAL A 141 6.04 1.55 -4.31
CA VAL A 141 6.97 1.46 -3.18
C VAL A 141 6.94 2.72 -2.31
N ARG A 142 6.81 3.90 -2.92
CA ARG A 142 6.64 5.18 -2.20
C ARG A 142 5.33 5.23 -1.41
N LYS A 143 4.26 4.68 -1.96
CA LYS A 143 3.00 4.54 -1.23
C LYS A 143 3.21 3.72 0.04
N GLU A 144 3.84 2.54 -0.07
CA GLU A 144 4.07 1.65 1.08
C GLU A 144 4.93 2.30 2.17
N ILE A 145 6.05 2.96 1.82
CA ILE A 145 6.88 3.64 2.83
C ILE A 145 6.15 4.83 3.47
N THR A 146 5.34 5.55 2.70
CA THR A 146 4.54 6.67 3.21
C THR A 146 3.52 6.15 4.23
N MET A 147 2.77 5.10 3.89
CA MET A 147 1.80 4.49 4.80
C MET A 147 2.46 3.96 6.07
N SER A 148 3.60 3.27 5.95
CA SER A 148 4.35 2.79 7.13
C SER A 148 4.80 3.93 8.04
N LYS A 149 5.26 5.05 7.50
CA LYS A 149 5.65 6.24 8.27
C LYS A 149 4.45 6.93 8.94
N GLU A 150 3.36 7.11 8.20
CA GLU A 150 2.11 7.67 8.75
C GLU A 150 1.59 6.82 9.91
N ALA A 151 1.54 5.50 9.76
CA ALA A 151 1.14 4.57 10.81
C ALA A 151 2.01 4.73 12.07
N PHE A 152 3.34 4.75 11.89
CA PHE A 152 4.28 4.91 13.00
C PHE A 152 4.10 6.24 13.73
N VAL A 153 3.98 7.35 12.99
CA VAL A 153 3.78 8.70 13.55
C VAL A 153 2.45 8.80 14.32
N MET A 154 1.41 8.09 13.87
CA MET A 154 0.12 8.02 14.58
C MET A 154 0.13 7.07 15.80
N GLY A 155 1.29 6.47 16.14
CA GLY A 155 1.44 5.62 17.34
C GLY A 155 0.98 4.17 17.13
N THR A 156 0.86 3.73 15.89
CA THR A 156 0.59 2.32 15.58
C THR A 156 1.84 1.48 15.90
N PRO A 157 1.69 0.32 16.57
CA PRO A 157 2.81 -0.60 16.82
C PRO A 157 3.21 -1.29 15.52
N THR A 158 4.13 -0.71 14.76
CA THR A 158 4.58 -1.21 13.46
C THR A 158 6.10 -1.07 13.31
N ALA A 159 6.69 -1.86 12.41
CA ALA A 159 8.12 -1.79 12.09
C ALA A 159 8.50 -0.42 11.47
N ILE A 160 9.62 0.12 11.89
CA ILE A 160 10.15 1.37 11.34
C ILE A 160 10.65 1.13 9.92
N SER A 161 10.12 1.90 8.95
CA SER A 161 10.62 1.92 7.58
C SER A 161 11.70 3.00 7.41
N PHE A 162 12.86 2.62 6.86
CA PHE A 162 14.01 3.52 6.75
C PHE A 162 14.11 4.16 5.36
N ASP A 163 14.34 3.36 4.31
CA ASP A 163 14.76 3.86 3.01
C ASP A 163 14.28 2.98 1.86
N ILE A 164 14.07 3.61 0.70
CA ILE A 164 13.86 2.91 -0.57
C ILE A 164 15.21 2.79 -1.26
N VAL A 165 15.51 1.59 -1.75
CA VAL A 165 16.77 1.27 -2.41
C VAL A 165 16.54 0.55 -3.75
N LYS A 166 17.59 0.46 -4.58
CA LYS A 166 17.62 -0.41 -5.75
C LYS A 166 18.35 -1.73 -5.41
N VAL A 167 17.80 -2.85 -5.87
CA VAL A 167 18.40 -4.18 -5.81
C VAL A 167 18.42 -4.72 -7.23
N GLY A 168 19.52 -4.50 -7.94
CA GLY A 168 19.58 -4.73 -9.40
C GLY A 168 18.54 -3.87 -10.12
N SER A 169 17.64 -4.50 -10.88
CA SER A 169 16.52 -3.83 -11.57
C SER A 169 15.29 -3.57 -10.69
N GLN A 170 15.21 -4.21 -9.52
CA GLN A 170 14.07 -4.15 -8.61
C GLN A 170 14.22 -3.03 -7.57
N TYR A 171 13.11 -2.69 -6.92
CA TYR A 171 13.11 -1.82 -5.76
C TYR A 171 13.10 -2.64 -4.47
N GLY A 172 13.73 -2.10 -3.42
CA GLY A 172 13.68 -2.64 -2.09
C GLY A 172 13.27 -1.58 -1.07
N LEU A 173 12.59 -1.99 -0.02
CA LEU A 173 12.25 -1.15 1.12
C LEU A 173 12.90 -1.73 2.38
N VAL A 174 13.74 -0.92 3.02
CA VAL A 174 14.49 -1.32 4.22
C VAL A 174 13.66 -1.00 5.46
N TYR A 175 13.52 -2.01 6.35
CA TYR A 175 12.83 -1.91 7.63
C TYR A 175 13.73 -2.35 8.78
N GLU A 176 13.36 -1.99 9.99
CA GLU A 176 13.93 -2.61 11.18
C GLU A 176 13.61 -4.11 11.24
N LEU A 177 14.54 -4.88 11.74
CA LEU A 177 14.33 -6.30 12.04
C LEU A 177 13.61 -6.43 13.37
N LEU A 178 12.35 -6.84 13.34
CA LEU A 178 11.64 -7.23 14.55
C LEU A 178 12.15 -8.60 15.02
N ASN A 179 12.59 -8.67 16.28
CA ASN A 179 12.90 -9.96 16.92
C ASN A 179 11.60 -10.65 17.36
N ALA A 180 10.81 -11.08 16.39
CA ALA A 180 9.43 -11.48 16.55
C ALA A 180 9.09 -12.66 15.64
N GLU A 181 8.02 -13.36 15.94
CA GLU A 181 7.43 -14.38 15.07
C GLU A 181 5.98 -13.99 14.71
N THR A 182 5.46 -14.48 13.59
CA THR A 182 4.08 -14.17 13.21
C THR A 182 3.09 -14.76 14.20
N LEU A 183 1.97 -14.10 14.41
CA LEU A 183 0.88 -14.61 15.25
C LEU A 183 0.38 -15.97 14.74
N SER A 184 0.38 -16.18 13.41
CA SER A 184 0.07 -17.48 12.81
C SER A 184 1.06 -18.57 13.27
N SER A 185 2.36 -18.27 13.37
CA SER A 185 3.37 -19.21 13.90
C SER A 185 3.16 -19.49 15.38
N CYS A 186 2.84 -18.46 16.18
CA CYS A 186 2.51 -18.62 17.61
C CYS A 186 1.31 -19.53 17.81
N ILE A 187 0.23 -19.32 17.06
CA ILE A 187 -0.99 -20.14 17.13
C ILE A 187 -0.70 -21.59 16.73
N LYS A 188 0.09 -21.79 15.68
CA LYS A 188 0.46 -23.14 15.23
C LYS A 188 1.31 -23.89 16.24
N ARG A 189 2.22 -23.19 16.92
CA ARG A 189 3.12 -23.76 17.91
C ARG A 189 2.43 -24.06 19.25
N ALA A 190 1.48 -23.21 19.67
CA ALA A 190 0.79 -23.30 20.96
C ALA A 190 -0.73 -23.05 20.80
N PRO A 191 -1.47 -23.95 20.12
CA PRO A 191 -2.90 -23.78 19.86
C PRO A 191 -3.77 -23.78 21.13
N GLU A 192 -3.27 -24.28 22.25
CA GLU A 192 -3.92 -24.22 23.56
C GLU A 192 -4.02 -22.77 24.09
N ARG A 193 -3.16 -21.85 23.64
CA ARG A 193 -3.19 -20.43 24.01
C ARG A 193 -4.07 -19.58 23.07
N ILE A 194 -4.89 -20.21 22.24
CA ILE A 194 -5.67 -19.51 21.20
C ILE A 194 -6.59 -18.43 21.77
N ASP A 195 -7.10 -18.60 22.97
CA ASP A 195 -7.94 -17.62 23.67
C ASP A 195 -7.16 -16.33 23.99
N GLU A 196 -5.95 -16.47 24.49
CA GLU A 196 -5.04 -15.35 24.76
C GLU A 196 -4.66 -14.62 23.48
N TYR A 197 -4.29 -15.34 22.42
CA TYR A 197 -3.95 -14.77 21.12
C TYR A 197 -5.14 -14.03 20.49
N ALA A 198 -6.34 -14.58 20.60
CA ALA A 198 -7.56 -13.94 20.10
C ALA A 198 -7.87 -12.64 20.85
N ARG A 199 -7.66 -12.61 22.18
CA ARG A 199 -7.84 -11.39 22.99
C ARG A 199 -6.81 -10.32 22.60
N GLN A 200 -5.54 -10.68 22.42
CA GLN A 200 -4.51 -9.74 21.97
C GLN A 200 -4.82 -9.19 20.58
N TYR A 201 -5.27 -10.05 19.67
CA TYR A 201 -5.65 -9.68 18.30
C TYR A 201 -6.86 -8.72 18.29
N ALA A 202 -7.86 -8.96 19.12
CA ALA A 202 -8.99 -8.03 19.30
C ALA A 202 -8.54 -6.67 19.87
N ASN A 203 -7.61 -6.68 20.83
CA ASN A 203 -7.07 -5.44 21.41
C ASN A 203 -6.28 -4.63 20.36
N LEU A 204 -5.54 -5.30 19.47
CA LEU A 204 -4.84 -4.65 18.38
C LEU A 204 -5.79 -3.92 17.43
N PHE A 205 -6.93 -4.55 17.05
CA PHE A 205 -8.00 -3.86 16.30
C PHE A 205 -8.55 -2.65 17.05
N ARG A 206 -8.84 -2.79 18.36
CA ARG A 206 -9.34 -1.68 19.16
C ARG A 206 -8.34 -0.52 19.23
N GLN A 207 -7.06 -0.83 19.42
CA GLN A 207 -6.00 0.18 19.43
C GLN A 207 -5.97 0.93 18.11
N LEU A 208 -5.94 0.22 16.98
CA LEU A 208 -5.93 0.81 15.65
C LEU A 208 -7.18 1.68 15.40
N HIS A 209 -8.36 1.15 15.70
CA HIS A 209 -9.64 1.84 15.51
C HIS A 209 -9.90 2.97 16.53
N SER A 210 -9.05 3.13 17.56
CA SER A 210 -9.10 4.30 18.44
C SER A 210 -8.38 5.52 17.87
N ILE A 211 -7.52 5.33 16.87
CA ILE A 211 -6.73 6.39 16.24
C ILE A 211 -7.61 7.15 15.25
N GLU A 212 -7.74 8.46 15.44
CA GLU A 212 -8.36 9.36 14.46
C GLU A 212 -7.32 9.85 13.48
N VAL A 213 -7.59 9.64 12.19
CA VAL A 213 -6.70 10.08 11.12
C VAL A 213 -6.87 11.57 10.88
N PRO A 214 -5.79 12.39 10.96
CA PRO A 214 -5.86 13.82 10.67
C PRO A 214 -6.28 14.10 9.23
N ALA A 215 -7.06 15.17 9.02
CA ALA A 215 -7.57 15.53 7.70
C ALA A 215 -6.47 15.93 6.67
N ASP A 216 -5.28 16.26 7.15
CA ASP A 216 -4.11 16.63 6.34
C ASP A 216 -3.10 15.47 6.18
N SER A 217 -3.45 14.26 6.61
CA SER A 217 -2.63 13.05 6.41
C SER A 217 -2.68 12.56 4.96
N ASN A 218 -1.70 11.74 4.58
CA ASN A 218 -1.67 11.08 3.27
C ASN A 218 -2.43 9.74 3.24
N VAL A 219 -3.08 9.37 4.33
CA VAL A 219 -3.83 8.10 4.42
C VAL A 219 -5.07 8.19 3.53
N PRO A 220 -5.29 7.22 2.61
CA PRO A 220 -6.41 7.26 1.69
C PRO A 220 -7.75 6.91 2.34
N ASP A 221 -8.84 7.42 1.77
CA ASP A 221 -10.19 7.00 2.11
C ASP A 221 -10.44 5.56 1.68
N ALA A 222 -10.77 4.69 2.65
CA ALA A 222 -10.97 3.27 2.41
C ALA A 222 -12.23 2.98 1.57
N ILE A 223 -13.29 3.78 1.70
CA ILE A 223 -14.51 3.64 0.89
C ILE A 223 -14.21 3.96 -0.58
N GLU A 224 -13.48 5.06 -0.83
CA GLU A 224 -13.14 5.43 -2.20
C GLU A 224 -12.16 4.42 -2.82
N HIS A 225 -11.21 3.91 -2.04
CA HIS A 225 -10.30 2.85 -2.50
C HIS A 225 -11.08 1.57 -2.89
N GLU A 226 -11.98 1.10 -2.03
CA GLU A 226 -12.83 -0.07 -2.30
C GLU A 226 -13.73 0.16 -3.53
N ARG A 227 -14.26 1.37 -3.69
CA ARG A 227 -15.06 1.78 -4.86
C ARG A 227 -14.27 1.63 -6.16
N GLN A 228 -13.02 2.08 -6.17
CA GLN A 228 -12.15 1.95 -7.35
C GLN A 228 -11.85 0.48 -7.67
N GLN A 229 -11.62 -0.37 -6.66
CA GLN A 229 -11.42 -1.80 -6.86
C GLN A 229 -12.69 -2.47 -7.44
N ILE A 230 -13.89 -2.14 -6.93
CA ILE A 230 -15.16 -2.64 -7.48
C ILE A 230 -15.32 -2.23 -8.96
N LEU A 231 -15.01 -0.99 -9.30
CA LEU A 231 -15.09 -0.52 -10.69
C LEU A 231 -14.08 -1.21 -11.61
N GLN A 232 -12.91 -1.59 -11.13
CA GLN A 232 -11.90 -2.31 -11.90
C GLN A 232 -12.33 -3.75 -12.21
N ILE A 233 -13.04 -4.43 -11.33
CA ILE A 233 -13.51 -5.81 -11.55
C ILE A 233 -14.72 -5.92 -12.48
N ARG A 234 -15.30 -4.81 -12.97
CA ARG A 234 -16.39 -4.79 -13.97
C ARG A 234 -16.06 -5.59 -15.25
N ARG A 235 -14.77 -5.79 -15.54
CA ARG A 235 -14.32 -6.64 -16.66
C ARG A 235 -14.63 -8.13 -16.46
N TYR A 236 -14.91 -8.55 -15.23
CA TYR A 236 -15.15 -9.95 -14.85
C TYR A 236 -16.60 -10.24 -14.47
N PHE A 237 -17.40 -9.21 -14.14
CA PHE A 237 -18.76 -9.36 -13.63
C PHE A 237 -19.76 -8.54 -14.44
N PRO A 238 -21.04 -9.01 -14.54
CA PRO A 238 -22.13 -8.23 -15.13
C PRO A 238 -22.33 -6.89 -14.41
N GLN A 239 -22.84 -5.88 -15.13
CA GLN A 239 -23.05 -4.54 -14.58
C GLN A 239 -23.97 -4.55 -13.33
N GLU A 240 -25.02 -5.36 -13.34
CA GLU A 240 -25.94 -5.51 -12.19
C GLU A 240 -25.25 -6.00 -10.91
N SER A 241 -24.19 -6.83 -11.05
CA SER A 241 -23.37 -7.30 -9.93
C SER A 241 -22.51 -6.16 -9.37
N ILE A 242 -21.93 -5.36 -10.25
CA ILE A 242 -21.16 -4.17 -9.86
C ILE A 242 -22.06 -3.14 -9.17
N ASP A 243 -23.24 -2.87 -9.71
CA ASP A 243 -24.22 -1.96 -9.13
C ASP A 243 -24.66 -2.41 -7.73
N LEU A 244 -24.82 -3.72 -7.53
CA LEU A 244 -25.16 -4.27 -6.22
C LEU A 244 -24.01 -4.09 -5.22
N LEU A 245 -22.75 -4.35 -5.59
CA LEU A 245 -21.60 -4.10 -4.74
C LEU A 245 -21.47 -2.63 -4.35
N LEU A 246 -21.66 -1.72 -5.31
CA LEU A 246 -21.63 -0.28 -5.05
C LEU A 246 -22.80 0.14 -4.15
N GLN A 247 -24.01 -0.41 -4.35
CA GLN A 247 -25.15 -0.17 -3.48
C GLN A 247 -24.87 -0.58 -2.02
N ILE A 248 -24.22 -1.73 -1.81
CA ILE A 248 -23.81 -2.20 -0.47
C ILE A 248 -22.77 -1.22 0.11
N LEU A 249 -21.75 -0.87 -0.65
CA LEU A 249 -20.69 0.04 -0.23
C LEU A 249 -21.24 1.40 0.21
N ASP A 250 -22.22 1.94 -0.51
CA ASP A 250 -22.88 3.22 -0.22
C ASP A 250 -23.67 3.24 1.09
N THR A 251 -23.96 2.07 1.69
CA THR A 251 -24.64 1.98 2.98
C THR A 251 -23.69 2.01 4.17
N ILE A 252 -22.39 1.83 3.94
CA ILE A 252 -21.39 1.82 5.01
C ILE A 252 -21.23 3.23 5.57
N PRO A 253 -21.29 3.42 6.90
CA PRO A 253 -21.14 4.73 7.50
C PRO A 253 -19.77 5.34 7.21
N THR A 254 -19.72 6.66 7.11
CA THR A 254 -18.44 7.39 7.08
C THR A 254 -17.72 7.26 8.42
N GLY A 255 -16.40 7.37 8.40
CA GLY A 255 -15.57 7.34 9.60
C GLY A 255 -14.20 7.93 9.31
N ASN A 256 -13.45 8.22 10.36
CA ASN A 256 -12.09 8.76 10.29
C ASN A 256 -11.09 7.91 11.09
N ARG A 257 -11.43 6.65 11.35
CA ARG A 257 -10.56 5.74 12.11
C ARG A 257 -9.49 5.14 11.21
N LEU A 258 -8.31 4.93 11.79
CA LEU A 258 -7.22 4.25 11.09
C LEU A 258 -7.57 2.78 10.88
N LEU A 259 -7.36 2.28 9.67
CA LEU A 259 -7.66 0.93 9.24
C LEU A 259 -6.43 0.31 8.59
N HIS A 260 -6.18 -0.97 8.83
CA HIS A 260 -5.09 -1.72 8.18
C HIS A 260 -5.49 -2.28 6.81
N LEU A 261 -6.73 -2.73 6.68
CA LEU A 261 -7.38 -3.32 5.50
C LEU A 261 -6.78 -4.65 4.98
N ASP A 262 -5.75 -5.17 5.65
CA ASP A 262 -5.22 -6.53 5.47
C ASP A 262 -4.73 -7.12 6.80
N LEU A 263 -5.45 -6.85 7.90
CA LEU A 263 -5.12 -7.34 9.22
C LEU A 263 -5.49 -8.80 9.36
N GLN A 264 -4.53 -9.67 9.07
CA GLN A 264 -4.61 -11.11 9.26
C GLN A 264 -3.48 -11.59 10.19
N VAL A 265 -3.63 -12.76 10.77
CA VAL A 265 -2.66 -13.29 11.75
C VAL A 265 -1.24 -13.47 11.20
N LYS A 266 -1.07 -13.49 9.88
CA LYS A 266 0.24 -13.54 9.21
C LYS A 266 0.89 -12.16 9.09
N ASN A 267 0.09 -11.08 9.07
CA ASN A 267 0.56 -9.69 9.03
C ASN A 267 0.70 -9.08 10.43
N THR A 268 0.70 -9.93 11.44
CA THR A 268 0.83 -9.56 12.85
C THR A 268 2.01 -10.31 13.46
N MET A 269 2.92 -9.59 14.11
CA MET A 269 4.12 -10.14 14.73
C MET A 269 3.99 -10.08 16.25
N MET A 270 4.44 -11.12 16.93
CA MET A 270 4.51 -11.20 18.39
C MET A 270 5.94 -10.87 18.85
N GLN A 271 6.11 -9.75 19.52
CA GLN A 271 7.37 -9.33 20.14
C GLN A 271 7.14 -9.01 21.61
N ASP A 272 7.91 -9.60 22.51
CA ASP A 272 7.84 -9.35 23.96
C ASP A 272 6.42 -9.44 24.55
N ASN A 273 5.61 -10.36 24.02
CA ASN A 273 4.19 -10.58 24.36
C ASN A 273 3.25 -9.43 23.93
N GLU A 274 3.68 -8.56 23.02
CA GLU A 274 2.87 -7.52 22.39
C GLU A 274 2.74 -7.79 20.89
N LEU A 275 1.60 -7.40 20.30
CA LEU A 275 1.37 -7.55 18.86
C LEU A 275 1.80 -6.28 18.12
N MET A 276 2.58 -6.47 17.05
CA MET A 276 3.00 -5.45 16.12
C MET A 276 2.45 -5.73 14.72
N LEU A 277 2.18 -4.68 13.97
CA LEU A 277 1.68 -4.75 12.59
C LEU A 277 2.84 -4.70 11.59
N ILE A 278 2.68 -5.45 10.52
CA ILE A 278 3.54 -5.38 9.33
C ILE A 278 2.68 -5.26 8.07
N ASP A 279 3.29 -4.83 6.98
CA ASP A 279 2.64 -4.71 5.67
C ASP A 279 1.52 -3.65 5.64
N MET A 280 1.88 -2.40 5.92
CA MET A 280 0.96 -1.26 5.98
C MET A 280 0.55 -0.70 4.61
N GLY A 281 0.86 -1.38 3.51
CA GLY A 281 0.66 -0.87 2.14
C GLY A 281 -0.80 -0.60 1.74
N GLU A 282 -1.75 -1.32 2.34
CA GLU A 282 -3.19 -1.16 2.07
C GLU A 282 -3.89 -0.20 3.06
N MET A 283 -3.17 0.33 4.05
CA MET A 283 -3.73 1.19 5.10
C MET A 283 -4.63 2.31 4.54
N GLY A 284 -5.73 2.55 5.22
CA GLY A 284 -6.69 3.59 4.89
C GLY A 284 -7.36 4.18 6.13
N TYR A 285 -8.26 5.15 5.94
CA TYR A 285 -9.14 5.60 7.01
C TYR A 285 -10.60 5.37 6.65
N GLY A 286 -11.44 5.18 7.66
CA GLY A 286 -12.87 4.96 7.45
C GLY A 286 -13.59 4.46 8.69
N HIS A 287 -14.70 3.79 8.45
CA HIS A 287 -15.45 3.11 9.50
C HIS A 287 -14.81 1.73 9.82
N PRO A 288 -14.62 1.33 11.10
CA PRO A 288 -14.00 0.06 11.51
C PRO A 288 -14.59 -1.21 10.87
N VAL A 289 -15.85 -1.17 10.45
CA VAL A 289 -16.50 -2.31 9.79
C VAL A 289 -15.77 -2.74 8.50
N LEU A 290 -15.09 -1.79 7.81
CA LEU A 290 -14.29 -2.11 6.63
C LEU A 290 -13.12 -3.01 6.99
N ASP A 291 -12.35 -2.64 8.00
CA ASP A 291 -11.19 -3.42 8.45
C ASP A 291 -11.59 -4.79 8.98
N LEU A 292 -12.64 -4.83 9.82
CA LEU A 292 -13.20 -6.09 10.31
C LEU A 292 -13.76 -6.96 9.17
N GLY A 293 -14.41 -6.35 8.17
CA GLY A 293 -14.90 -7.05 6.98
C GLY A 293 -13.77 -7.62 6.13
N HIS A 294 -12.68 -6.87 5.93
CA HIS A 294 -11.50 -7.34 5.22
C HIS A 294 -10.82 -8.51 5.95
N ALA A 295 -10.66 -8.40 7.27
CA ALA A 295 -10.11 -9.48 8.09
C ALA A 295 -11.00 -10.73 8.05
N TYR A 296 -12.33 -10.58 8.16
CA TYR A 296 -13.27 -11.70 8.03
C TYR A 296 -13.20 -12.35 6.65
N SER A 297 -13.10 -11.55 5.59
CA SER A 297 -12.91 -12.07 4.23
C SER A 297 -11.67 -12.96 4.12
N SER A 298 -10.55 -12.55 4.71
CA SER A 298 -9.29 -13.30 4.69
C SER A 298 -9.31 -14.48 5.66
N MET A 299 -9.79 -14.29 6.89
CA MET A 299 -9.73 -15.30 7.95
C MET A 299 -10.80 -16.39 7.83
N VAL A 300 -11.96 -16.09 7.22
CA VAL A 300 -13.10 -17.02 7.19
C VAL A 300 -13.57 -17.32 5.76
N LEU A 301 -13.74 -16.30 4.92
CA LEU A 301 -14.33 -16.44 3.59
C LEU A 301 -13.30 -16.67 2.47
N LEU A 302 -12.01 -16.78 2.79
CA LEU A 302 -10.92 -16.88 1.81
C LEU A 302 -11.21 -17.91 0.71
N ILE A 303 -11.04 -17.48 -0.54
CA ILE A 303 -11.08 -18.31 -1.74
C ILE A 303 -9.63 -18.73 -2.07
N GLY A 304 -9.38 -20.03 -2.14
CA GLY A 304 -8.06 -20.57 -2.47
C GLY A 304 -7.41 -21.38 -1.34
N ASP A 305 -6.09 -21.49 -1.38
CA ASP A 305 -5.29 -22.26 -0.42
C ASP A 305 -5.14 -21.50 0.90
N TYR A 306 -5.99 -21.85 1.85
CA TYR A 306 -6.07 -21.19 3.16
C TYR A 306 -4.77 -21.32 3.96
N ASP A 307 -4.26 -22.54 4.09
CA ASP A 307 -3.11 -22.83 4.93
C ASP A 307 -1.85 -22.13 4.43
N LYS A 308 -1.71 -22.06 3.11
CA LYS A 308 -0.62 -21.31 2.47
C LYS A 308 -0.76 -19.79 2.67
N THR A 309 -1.98 -19.26 2.59
CA THR A 309 -2.24 -17.81 2.64
C THR A 309 -2.20 -17.29 4.09
N ILE A 310 -2.87 -17.96 5.02
CA ILE A 310 -3.01 -17.52 6.42
C ILE A 310 -1.92 -18.10 7.32
N GLY A 311 -1.35 -19.24 6.96
CA GLY A 311 -0.25 -19.88 7.69
C GLY A 311 -0.67 -20.86 8.80
N ILE A 312 -1.99 -21.03 9.02
CA ILE A 312 -2.57 -21.97 10.00
C ILE A 312 -3.74 -22.71 9.37
N PRO A 313 -4.12 -23.90 9.91
CA PRO A 313 -5.33 -24.59 9.48
C PRO A 313 -6.59 -23.73 9.62
N ARG A 314 -7.50 -23.84 8.65
CA ARG A 314 -8.76 -23.07 8.60
C ARG A 314 -9.57 -23.16 9.90
N GLU A 315 -9.58 -24.33 10.54
CA GLU A 315 -10.29 -24.53 11.81
C GLU A 315 -9.75 -23.59 12.91
N LEU A 316 -8.41 -23.49 13.03
CA LEU A 316 -7.77 -22.57 13.98
C LEU A 316 -8.02 -21.10 13.61
N GLY A 317 -7.99 -20.77 12.32
CA GLY A 317 -8.29 -19.42 11.86
C GLY A 317 -9.71 -19.00 12.18
N ASN A 318 -10.69 -19.83 11.91
CA ASN A 318 -12.09 -19.60 12.28
C ASN A 318 -12.24 -19.42 13.80
N LYS A 319 -11.60 -20.30 14.60
CA LYS A 319 -11.67 -20.21 16.05
C LYS A 319 -11.05 -18.94 16.61
N VAL A 320 -9.88 -18.51 16.08
CA VAL A 320 -9.27 -17.22 16.45
C VAL A 320 -10.21 -16.08 16.14
N TRP A 321 -10.79 -16.06 14.93
CA TRP A 321 -11.72 -15.03 14.52
C TRP A 321 -12.95 -14.96 15.44
N ASP A 322 -13.60 -16.08 15.68
CA ASP A 322 -14.82 -16.14 16.52
C ASP A 322 -14.57 -15.64 17.94
N LEU A 323 -13.42 -16.00 18.53
CA LEU A 323 -13.02 -15.50 19.83
C LEU A 323 -12.68 -14.00 19.77
N ALA A 324 -11.88 -13.58 18.78
CA ALA A 324 -11.41 -12.20 18.67
C ALA A 324 -12.58 -11.22 18.46
N ILE A 325 -13.57 -11.58 17.63
CA ILE A 325 -14.70 -10.67 17.37
C ILE A 325 -15.60 -10.53 18.61
N ASN A 326 -15.75 -11.58 19.40
CA ASN A 326 -16.46 -11.49 20.67
C ASN A 326 -15.69 -10.61 21.67
N TYR A 327 -14.37 -10.73 21.75
CA TYR A 327 -13.54 -9.83 22.57
C TYR A 327 -13.57 -8.39 22.05
N TYR A 328 -13.56 -8.17 20.74
CA TYR A 328 -13.66 -6.83 20.17
C TYR A 328 -14.94 -6.09 20.58
N PHE A 329 -16.07 -6.80 20.67
CA PHE A 329 -17.36 -6.26 21.09
C PHE A 329 -17.70 -6.54 22.57
N GLU A 330 -16.74 -7.00 23.38
CA GLU A 330 -16.97 -7.29 24.79
C GLU A 330 -17.63 -6.12 25.53
N GLY A 331 -18.73 -6.41 26.23
CA GLY A 331 -19.51 -5.41 26.94
C GLY A 331 -20.77 -4.92 26.23
N LEU A 332 -20.94 -5.24 24.93
CA LEU A 332 -22.20 -4.98 24.22
C LEU A 332 -23.23 -6.09 24.49
N PRO A 333 -24.54 -5.78 24.37
CA PRO A 333 -25.61 -6.78 24.38
C PRO A 333 -25.42 -7.81 23.25
N GLU A 334 -25.83 -9.07 23.51
CA GLU A 334 -25.64 -10.19 22.57
C GLU A 334 -26.33 -9.95 21.21
N ASP A 335 -27.53 -9.39 21.20
CA ASP A 335 -28.26 -9.04 20.00
C ASP A 335 -27.56 -7.98 19.15
N VAL A 336 -26.90 -7.02 19.81
CA VAL A 336 -26.05 -6.02 19.14
C VAL A 336 -24.82 -6.68 18.54
N ILE A 337 -24.14 -7.57 19.27
CA ILE A 337 -22.97 -8.31 18.77
C ILE A 337 -23.34 -9.10 17.52
N GLU A 338 -24.45 -9.82 17.52
CA GLU A 338 -24.91 -10.59 16.35
C GLU A 338 -25.26 -9.67 15.17
N GLN A 339 -25.85 -8.51 15.42
CA GLN A 339 -26.06 -7.51 14.37
C GLN A 339 -24.74 -7.02 13.77
N ARG A 340 -23.71 -6.73 14.60
CA ARG A 340 -22.36 -6.33 14.14
C ARG A 340 -21.69 -7.43 13.30
N LYS A 341 -21.79 -8.68 13.72
CA LYS A 341 -21.28 -9.84 12.95
C LYS A 341 -21.95 -9.94 11.57
N ALA A 342 -23.27 -9.73 11.50
CA ALA A 342 -23.99 -9.71 10.22
C ALA A 342 -23.52 -8.55 9.30
N GLN A 343 -23.29 -7.37 9.87
CA GLN A 343 -22.77 -6.22 9.13
C GLN A 343 -21.34 -6.47 8.62
N ILE A 344 -20.47 -7.07 9.43
CA ILE A 344 -19.11 -7.47 9.03
C ILE A 344 -19.17 -8.51 7.90
N ASP A 345 -20.05 -9.53 7.99
CA ASP A 345 -20.23 -10.54 6.94
C ASP A 345 -20.62 -9.90 5.59
N VAL A 346 -21.49 -8.90 5.62
CA VAL A 346 -21.90 -8.18 4.39
C VAL A 346 -20.71 -7.43 3.77
N VAL A 347 -19.92 -6.69 4.57
CA VAL A 347 -18.74 -5.97 4.07
C VAL A 347 -17.68 -6.93 3.55
N ALA A 348 -17.45 -8.04 4.27
CA ALA A 348 -16.49 -9.06 3.85
C ALA A 348 -16.81 -9.66 2.48
N ARG A 349 -18.10 -9.68 2.09
CA ARG A 349 -18.51 -10.17 0.78
C ARG A 349 -18.08 -9.24 -0.34
N ILE A 350 -17.98 -7.93 -0.11
CA ILE A 350 -17.40 -7.00 -1.09
C ILE A 350 -15.93 -7.38 -1.30
N ARG A 351 -15.14 -7.38 -0.23
CA ARG A 351 -13.71 -7.68 -0.28
C ARG A 351 -13.41 -9.05 -0.86
N ASN A 352 -14.30 -10.02 -0.67
CA ASN A 352 -14.15 -11.38 -1.19
C ASN A 352 -14.08 -11.46 -2.73
N PHE A 353 -14.40 -10.37 -3.44
CA PHE A 353 -14.33 -10.27 -4.90
C PHE A 353 -13.50 -9.07 -5.38
N SER A 354 -13.46 -7.96 -4.65
CA SER A 354 -12.74 -6.76 -5.06
C SER A 354 -11.21 -6.98 -5.15
N TRP A 355 -10.67 -7.98 -4.43
CA TRP A 355 -9.26 -8.37 -4.55
C TRP A 355 -8.84 -8.76 -5.97
N LEU A 356 -9.77 -9.13 -6.85
CA LEU A 356 -9.50 -9.37 -8.27
C LEU A 356 -8.98 -8.10 -8.99
N ALA A 357 -9.12 -6.93 -8.39
CA ALA A 357 -8.52 -5.69 -8.90
C ALA A 357 -7.00 -5.65 -8.75
N LEU A 358 -6.41 -6.48 -7.87
CA LEU A 358 -4.96 -6.50 -7.59
C LEU A 358 -4.11 -7.06 -8.75
N SER A 359 -4.72 -7.61 -9.80
CA SER A 359 -4.02 -8.09 -10.99
C SER A 359 -4.82 -7.80 -12.25
N ASP A 360 -4.12 -7.47 -13.33
CA ASP A 360 -4.75 -7.23 -14.63
C ASP A 360 -5.17 -8.51 -15.36
N SER A 361 -4.65 -9.66 -14.93
CA SER A 361 -5.00 -10.94 -15.53
C SER A 361 -4.99 -12.07 -14.48
N PHE A 362 -6.09 -12.83 -14.47
CA PHE A 362 -6.22 -14.08 -13.73
C PHE A 362 -6.52 -15.23 -14.69
N PRO A 363 -6.14 -16.49 -14.35
CA PRO A 363 -6.59 -17.66 -15.12
C PRO A 363 -8.13 -17.70 -15.22
N GLU A 364 -8.65 -18.09 -16.37
CA GLU A 364 -10.10 -18.16 -16.60
C GLU A 364 -10.82 -19.05 -15.58
N SER A 365 -10.15 -20.11 -15.12
CA SER A 365 -10.68 -21.00 -14.06
C SER A 365 -10.91 -20.28 -12.74
N VAL A 366 -10.02 -19.34 -12.38
CA VAL A 366 -10.17 -18.52 -11.16
C VAL A 366 -11.33 -17.55 -11.30
N ILE A 367 -11.42 -16.88 -12.46
CA ILE A 367 -12.52 -15.95 -12.74
C ILE A 367 -13.87 -16.68 -12.69
N LYS A 368 -13.99 -17.85 -13.34
CA LYS A 368 -15.21 -18.65 -13.32
C LYS A 368 -15.58 -19.09 -11.90
N GLN A 369 -14.63 -19.55 -11.11
CA GLN A 369 -14.85 -19.90 -9.71
C GLN A 369 -15.36 -18.70 -8.90
N CYS A 370 -14.79 -17.52 -9.11
CA CYS A 370 -15.24 -16.29 -8.44
C CYS A 370 -16.66 -15.91 -8.86
N GLN A 371 -17.03 -16.05 -10.15
CA GLN A 371 -18.39 -15.81 -10.64
C GLN A 371 -19.42 -16.76 -10.00
N GLU A 372 -19.12 -18.06 -9.96
CA GLU A 372 -19.97 -19.07 -9.31
C GLU A 372 -20.15 -18.77 -7.80
N LEU A 373 -19.08 -18.38 -7.13
CA LEU A 373 -19.13 -18.00 -5.72
C LEU A 373 -19.85 -16.68 -5.49
N PHE A 374 -19.78 -15.73 -6.43
CA PHE A 374 -20.54 -14.49 -6.37
C PHE A 374 -22.05 -14.78 -6.37
N ASP A 375 -22.50 -15.62 -7.29
CA ASP A 375 -23.92 -16.01 -7.35
C ASP A 375 -24.39 -16.66 -6.04
N GLN A 376 -23.57 -17.55 -5.47
CA GLN A 376 -23.90 -18.23 -4.20
C GLN A 376 -23.86 -17.30 -2.99
N ARG A 377 -22.86 -16.42 -2.91
CA ARG A 377 -22.56 -15.63 -1.72
C ARG A 377 -23.25 -14.28 -1.69
N ILE A 378 -23.55 -13.72 -2.86
CA ILE A 378 -24.14 -12.38 -3.02
C ILE A 378 -25.53 -12.47 -3.67
N THR A 379 -25.61 -12.93 -4.92
CA THR A 379 -26.87 -12.89 -5.68
C THR A 379 -27.98 -13.67 -5.00
N ALA A 380 -27.71 -14.92 -4.56
CA ALA A 380 -28.66 -15.77 -3.89
C ALA A 380 -29.06 -15.27 -2.48
N ARG A 381 -28.34 -14.31 -1.93
CA ARG A 381 -28.57 -13.72 -0.60
C ARG A 381 -28.91 -12.23 -0.65
N ARG A 382 -29.24 -11.72 -1.81
CA ARG A 382 -29.45 -10.28 -2.05
C ARG A 382 -30.36 -9.63 -1.03
N ASP A 383 -31.55 -10.21 -0.81
CA ASP A 383 -32.56 -9.62 0.10
C ASP A 383 -32.04 -9.56 1.54
N TYR A 384 -31.43 -10.64 2.02
CA TYR A 384 -30.78 -10.66 3.34
C TYR A 384 -29.69 -9.59 3.45
N ILE A 385 -28.80 -9.48 2.45
CA ILE A 385 -27.73 -8.49 2.43
C ILE A 385 -28.30 -7.07 2.51
N LEU A 386 -29.30 -6.77 1.68
CA LEU A 386 -29.92 -5.45 1.65
C LEU A 386 -30.69 -5.13 2.95
N ASP A 387 -31.26 -6.13 3.62
CA ASP A 387 -31.88 -5.93 4.94
C ASP A 387 -30.84 -5.62 6.02
N VAL A 388 -29.70 -6.31 6.03
CA VAL A 388 -28.58 -5.98 6.92
C VAL A 388 -28.04 -4.58 6.63
N CYS A 389 -27.91 -4.17 5.37
CA CYS A 389 -27.46 -2.83 4.98
C CYS A 389 -28.29 -1.71 5.63
N LYS A 390 -29.59 -1.90 5.83
CA LYS A 390 -30.47 -0.91 6.50
C LYS A 390 -30.08 -0.67 7.96
N THR A 391 -29.34 -1.59 8.58
CA THR A 391 -28.94 -1.52 9.99
C THR A 391 -27.61 -0.79 10.20
N PHE A 392 -26.84 -0.47 9.15
CA PHE A 392 -25.53 0.22 9.31
C PHE A 392 -25.66 1.59 10.01
N LYS A 393 -26.77 2.30 9.80
CA LYS A 393 -27.06 3.56 10.49
C LYS A 393 -27.05 3.46 12.03
N ASP A 394 -27.23 2.24 12.57
CA ASP A 394 -27.25 1.98 14.01
C ASP A 394 -25.84 1.69 14.58
N TRP A 395 -24.81 1.69 13.71
CA TRP A 395 -23.41 1.54 14.13
C TRP A 395 -22.74 2.91 14.19
N THR A 396 -22.90 3.56 15.34
CA THR A 396 -22.15 4.79 15.65
C THR A 396 -20.77 4.47 16.23
N LEU A 397 -19.77 5.27 15.88
CA LEU A 397 -18.38 5.18 16.38
C LEU A 397 -18.27 5.72 17.80
#